data_e39233d7b63667e83b6b85de272002d6
#
_entry.id   e39233d7b63667e83b6b85de272002d6
#
_cell.length_a   1.000
_cell.length_b   1.000
_cell.length_c   1.000
_cell.angle_alpha   90.00
_cell.angle_beta   90.00
_cell.angle_gamma   90.00
#
_symmetry.space_group_name_H-M   'P 1'
#
loop_
_entity.id
_entity.type
_entity.pdbx_description
1 polymer ?
#
loop_
_entity_poly.entity_id
_entity_poly.type
_entity_poly.pdbx_seq_one_letter_code
_entity_poly.pdbx_strand_id
1 'polypeptide(L)'
;GLGITGIQRKITLKNLLFPIKLISSLIKANTIVKRFKPDVVIGTGGFASGPLLKRASILGIPCVLQEQNSYAGVTNKLLAKKAKKICVAYDGMEQFFPKEKIVKTGNPVRSDLVAMKVDRKEAISFFGLSVEKPIVVVLGGSLGARRINQLIEKELAYFETLGIQVIWQCGKLYYQDYKKYESTRVKVYDFLNRMDFTYAAADIVISRAGAGSVSELCIVGKPVMYIPSPNVAEDHQTKNAKALVDQQAAVLIKESDLESEFETLFTDLFTDKNKQKIIADNCRKLAMPNATEAIVDEIEKLLFK
;
A
#
# COMPACT_ATOMS: atom_id res chain seq x y z
N GLY A 1 -1.07 12.89 22.57
CA GLY A 1 -1.71 12.88 21.26
C GLY A 1 -2.60 14.11 21.06
N LEU A 2 -2.88 14.48 19.79
CA LEU A 2 -3.68 15.65 19.43
C LEU A 2 -5.19 15.48 19.73
N GLY A 3 -5.67 14.27 20.02
CA GLY A 3 -7.06 13.99 20.36
C GLY A 3 -8.06 14.24 19.21
N ILE A 4 -7.59 14.38 17.97
CA ILE A 4 -8.43 14.56 16.79
C ILE A 4 -8.88 13.20 16.23
N THR A 5 -10.09 13.16 15.70
CA THR A 5 -10.65 12.00 14.98
C THR A 5 -11.10 12.45 13.59
N GLY A 6 -11.07 11.57 12.60
CA GLY A 6 -11.63 11.85 11.28
C GLY A 6 -13.14 12.08 11.35
N ILE A 7 -13.67 12.85 10.43
CA ILE A 7 -15.13 13.01 10.27
C ILE A 7 -15.69 11.67 9.81
N GLN A 8 -16.68 11.15 10.55
CA GLN A 8 -17.37 9.93 10.15
C GLN A 8 -18.28 10.23 8.96
N ARG A 9 -18.29 9.36 7.96
CA ARG A 9 -19.13 9.51 6.76
C ARG A 9 -20.63 9.47 7.04
N LYS A 10 -21.05 8.87 8.16
CA LYS A 10 -22.43 8.88 8.62
C LYS A 10 -22.63 10.07 9.57
N ILE A 11 -23.79 10.75 9.46
CA ILE A 11 -24.16 11.82 10.39
C ILE A 11 -24.39 11.18 11.75
N THR A 12 -23.47 11.43 12.70
CA THR A 12 -23.51 10.92 14.06
C THR A 12 -23.29 12.05 15.04
N LEU A 13 -23.80 11.92 16.27
CA LEU A 13 -23.54 12.86 17.37
C LEU A 13 -22.04 13.12 17.59
N LYS A 14 -21.18 12.17 17.22
CA LYS A 14 -19.72 12.33 17.27
C LYS A 14 -19.19 13.40 16.31
N ASN A 15 -19.89 13.66 15.21
CA ASN A 15 -19.52 14.71 14.25
C ASN A 15 -19.82 16.12 14.82
N LEU A 16 -20.78 16.28 15.72
CA LEU A 16 -21.05 17.56 16.41
C LEU A 16 -19.86 17.98 17.30
N LEU A 17 -19.11 17.04 17.85
CA LEU A 17 -17.90 17.31 18.63
C LEU A 17 -16.66 17.58 17.78
N PHE A 18 -16.73 17.37 16.46
CA PHE A 18 -15.57 17.54 15.56
C PHE A 18 -15.01 18.98 15.58
N PRO A 19 -15.80 20.08 15.52
CA PRO A 19 -15.27 21.43 15.58
C PRO A 19 -14.49 21.70 16.87
N ILE A 20 -15.02 21.25 18.01
CA ILE A 20 -14.39 21.42 19.33
C ILE A 20 -13.05 20.66 19.37
N LYS A 21 -13.04 19.41 18.89
CA LYS A 21 -11.81 18.59 18.80
C LYS A 21 -10.80 19.23 17.86
N LEU A 22 -11.23 19.79 16.73
CA LEU A 22 -10.37 20.47 15.79
C LEU A 22 -9.72 21.70 16.40
N ILE A 23 -10.49 22.57 17.07
CA ILE A 23 -9.98 23.77 17.78
C ILE A 23 -8.98 23.34 18.85
N SER A 24 -9.34 22.40 19.72
CA SER A 24 -8.44 21.85 20.74
C SER A 24 -7.14 21.31 20.14
N SER A 25 -7.23 20.58 19.00
CA SER A 25 -6.08 20.06 18.30
C SER A 25 -5.18 21.15 17.71
N LEU A 26 -5.77 22.22 17.18
CA LEU A 26 -5.03 23.37 16.66
C LEU A 26 -4.30 24.14 17.78
N ILE A 27 -4.93 24.31 18.97
CA ILE A 27 -4.29 24.91 20.13
C ILE A 27 -3.11 24.07 20.60
N LYS A 28 -3.31 22.75 20.76
CA LYS A 28 -2.25 21.81 21.14
C LYS A 28 -1.13 21.79 20.11
N ALA A 29 -1.46 21.77 18.81
CA ALA A 29 -0.47 21.82 17.72
C ALA A 29 0.36 23.10 17.79
N ASN A 30 -0.27 24.25 18.07
CA ASN A 30 0.44 25.52 18.27
C ASN A 30 1.45 25.45 19.43
N THR A 31 1.05 24.90 20.56
CA THR A 31 1.95 24.72 21.72
C THR A 31 3.11 23.79 21.39
N ILE A 32 2.83 22.66 20.70
CA ILE A 32 3.86 21.71 20.30
C ILE A 32 4.87 22.38 19.36
N VAL A 33 4.40 23.02 18.27
CA VAL A 33 5.28 23.65 17.29
C VAL A 33 6.13 24.75 17.93
N LYS A 34 5.54 25.61 18.75
CA LYS A 34 6.27 26.69 19.44
C LYS A 34 7.31 26.16 20.45
N ARG A 35 7.01 25.06 21.13
CA ARG A 35 7.93 24.43 22.09
C ARG A 35 9.05 23.67 21.42
N PHE A 36 8.73 22.89 20.38
CA PHE A 36 9.68 22.04 19.64
C PHE A 36 10.57 22.84 18.69
N LYS A 37 10.04 23.96 18.12
CA LYS A 37 10.72 24.84 17.15
C LYS A 37 11.33 24.06 15.98
N PRO A 38 10.53 23.29 15.23
CA PRO A 38 11.08 22.53 14.11
C PRO A 38 11.51 23.45 12.96
N ASP A 39 12.57 23.07 12.25
CA ASP A 39 13.04 23.76 11.05
C ASP A 39 12.18 23.39 9.84
N VAL A 40 11.58 22.19 9.83
CA VAL A 40 10.67 21.71 8.79
C VAL A 40 9.60 20.80 9.42
N VAL A 41 8.42 20.76 8.81
CA VAL A 41 7.33 19.83 9.23
C VAL A 41 6.89 18.99 8.04
N ILE A 42 6.87 17.67 8.24
CA ILE A 42 6.51 16.71 7.19
C ILE A 42 5.15 16.11 7.54
N GLY A 43 4.26 16.03 6.55
CA GLY A 43 2.95 15.40 6.67
C GLY A 43 2.79 14.27 5.67
N THR A 44 2.48 13.08 6.20
CA THR A 44 2.25 11.87 5.40
C THR A 44 0.76 11.56 5.21
N GLY A 45 -0.10 12.60 5.29
CA GLY A 45 -1.55 12.45 5.16
C GLY A 45 -2.26 12.07 6.45
N GLY A 46 -3.52 11.71 6.32
CA GLY A 46 -4.41 11.43 7.43
C GLY A 46 -4.88 12.70 8.18
N PHE A 47 -5.97 12.59 8.91
CA PHE A 47 -6.55 13.72 9.63
C PHE A 47 -5.66 14.22 10.78
N ALA A 48 -4.79 13.37 11.33
CA ALA A 48 -3.93 13.71 12.46
C ALA A 48 -2.80 14.68 12.08
N SER A 49 -2.32 14.66 10.84
CA SER A 49 -1.28 15.57 10.35
C SER A 49 -1.79 17.00 10.12
N GLY A 50 -3.10 17.15 9.84
CA GLY A 50 -3.72 18.41 9.46
C GLY A 50 -3.47 19.58 10.40
N PRO A 51 -3.82 19.47 11.70
CA PRO A 51 -3.62 20.55 12.66
C PRO A 51 -2.17 20.99 12.83
N LEU A 52 -1.24 20.02 12.85
CA LEU A 52 0.18 20.31 13.05
C LEU A 52 0.75 21.09 11.85
N LEU A 53 0.55 20.60 10.63
CA LEU A 53 1.00 21.24 9.40
C LEU A 53 0.33 22.61 9.19
N LYS A 54 -0.97 22.72 9.51
CA LYS A 54 -1.68 24.01 9.44
C LYS A 54 -1.03 25.05 10.36
N ARG A 55 -0.70 24.67 11.59
CA ARG A 55 -0.05 25.60 12.53
C ARG A 55 1.38 25.93 12.13
N ALA A 56 2.16 24.93 11.72
CA ALA A 56 3.52 25.16 11.20
C ALA A 56 3.52 26.14 10.04
N SER A 57 2.63 25.93 9.06
CA SER A 57 2.53 26.83 7.88
C SER A 57 2.12 28.26 8.24
N ILE A 58 1.29 28.46 9.26
CA ILE A 58 0.90 29.81 9.75
C ILE A 58 2.08 30.50 10.46
N LEU A 59 2.93 29.71 11.12
CA LEU A 59 4.14 30.22 11.79
C LEU A 59 5.33 30.40 10.85
N GLY A 60 5.14 30.22 9.54
CA GLY A 60 6.19 30.40 8.53
C GLY A 60 7.16 29.22 8.41
N ILE A 61 6.94 28.13 9.15
CA ILE A 61 7.79 26.94 9.09
C ILE A 61 7.52 26.19 7.79
N PRO A 62 8.57 25.82 7.01
CA PRO A 62 8.40 25.06 5.77
C PRO A 62 7.69 23.72 6.03
N CYS A 63 6.73 23.38 5.16
CA CYS A 63 6.00 22.12 5.23
C CYS A 63 6.20 21.32 3.95
N VAL A 64 6.45 20.02 4.10
CA VAL A 64 6.50 19.04 3.03
C VAL A 64 5.33 18.09 3.20
N LEU A 65 4.62 17.81 2.11
CA LEU A 65 3.59 16.77 2.07
C LEU A 65 4.11 15.53 1.34
N GLN A 66 3.73 14.36 1.78
CA GLN A 66 3.92 13.11 1.05
C GLN A 66 2.54 12.49 0.80
N GLU A 67 2.22 12.23 -0.46
CA GLU A 67 0.98 11.56 -0.89
C GLU A 67 1.30 10.19 -1.45
N GLN A 68 0.77 9.16 -0.77
CA GLN A 68 1.07 7.77 -1.07
C GLN A 68 0.21 7.17 -2.17
N ASN A 69 -0.98 7.72 -2.38
CA ASN A 69 -2.01 7.14 -3.23
C ASN A 69 -2.13 7.88 -4.57
N SER A 70 -2.67 7.20 -5.56
CA SER A 70 -3.01 7.79 -6.87
C SER A 70 -4.17 8.79 -6.81
N TYR A 71 -4.86 8.87 -5.67
CA TYR A 71 -5.90 9.85 -5.38
C TYR A 71 -5.60 10.56 -4.07
N ALA A 72 -5.46 11.87 -4.15
CA ALA A 72 -5.02 12.68 -3.02
C ALA A 72 -6.02 12.69 -1.85
N GLY A 73 -5.50 12.48 -0.65
CA GLY A 73 -6.27 12.59 0.57
C GLY A 73 -6.75 14.03 0.85
N VAL A 74 -7.92 14.18 1.49
CA VAL A 74 -8.53 15.49 1.79
C VAL A 74 -7.56 16.40 2.55
N THR A 75 -6.84 15.89 3.54
CA THR A 75 -5.89 16.67 4.34
C THR A 75 -4.77 17.25 3.47
N ASN A 76 -4.18 16.44 2.59
CA ASN A 76 -3.11 16.89 1.69
C ASN A 76 -3.64 17.94 0.70
N LYS A 77 -4.85 17.75 0.14
CA LYS A 77 -5.49 18.76 -0.73
C LYS A 77 -5.68 20.11 -0.03
N LEU A 78 -6.15 20.11 1.22
CA LEU A 78 -6.36 21.34 1.99
C LEU A 78 -5.06 22.07 2.33
N LEU A 79 -3.97 21.34 2.49
CA LEU A 79 -2.66 21.89 2.86
C LEU A 79 -1.76 22.22 1.67
N ALA A 80 -2.06 21.72 0.49
CA ALA A 80 -1.23 21.79 -0.70
C ALA A 80 -0.76 23.22 -1.05
N LYS A 81 -1.69 24.20 -1.01
CA LYS A 81 -1.36 25.61 -1.33
C LYS A 81 -0.29 26.20 -0.40
N LYS A 82 -0.20 25.72 0.85
CA LYS A 82 0.74 26.23 1.86
C LYS A 82 2.01 25.39 1.99
N ALA A 83 2.01 24.18 1.46
CA ALA A 83 3.20 23.34 1.42
C ALA A 83 4.28 23.97 0.50
N LYS A 84 5.55 23.75 0.83
CA LYS A 84 6.69 24.11 0.00
C LYS A 84 6.94 23.08 -1.09
N LYS A 85 6.84 21.79 -0.72
CA LYS A 85 7.00 20.64 -1.63
C LYS A 85 5.93 19.60 -1.35
N ILE A 86 5.56 18.84 -2.37
CA ILE A 86 4.58 17.76 -2.32
C ILE A 86 5.19 16.56 -3.05
N CYS A 87 5.71 15.63 -2.26
CA CYS A 87 6.25 14.37 -2.74
C CYS A 87 5.10 13.42 -3.07
N VAL A 88 5.07 12.88 -4.28
CA VAL A 88 3.98 12.02 -4.75
C VAL A 88 4.51 10.70 -5.29
N ALA A 89 3.68 9.65 -5.22
CA ALA A 89 4.02 8.33 -5.72
C ALA A 89 3.54 8.05 -7.15
N TYR A 90 2.58 8.81 -7.64
CA TYR A 90 1.93 8.60 -8.94
C TYR A 90 2.00 9.83 -9.82
N ASP A 91 1.90 9.63 -11.13
CA ASP A 91 1.70 10.70 -12.11
C ASP A 91 0.25 11.23 -12.05
N GLY A 92 -0.02 12.34 -12.73
CA GLY A 92 -1.37 12.93 -12.82
C GLY A 92 -1.83 13.63 -11.55
N MET A 93 -0.92 13.90 -10.60
CA MET A 93 -1.27 14.53 -9.32
C MET A 93 -1.49 16.05 -9.41
N GLU A 94 -1.20 16.66 -10.54
CA GLU A 94 -1.49 18.07 -10.86
C GLU A 94 -2.99 18.40 -10.85
N GLN A 95 -3.84 17.41 -11.01
CA GLN A 95 -5.28 17.56 -10.82
C GLN A 95 -5.68 17.87 -9.37
N PHE A 96 -4.81 17.60 -8.41
CA PHE A 96 -5.06 17.78 -6.97
C PHE A 96 -4.17 18.83 -6.33
N PHE A 97 -2.98 19.06 -6.90
CA PHE A 97 -1.92 19.86 -6.29
C PHE A 97 -1.32 20.87 -7.27
N PRO A 98 -0.80 22.01 -6.78
CA PRO A 98 -0.07 22.95 -7.62
C PRO A 98 1.14 22.27 -8.27
N LYS A 99 1.20 22.29 -9.62
CA LYS A 99 2.20 21.57 -10.43
C LYS A 99 3.64 21.91 -10.04
N GLU A 100 3.91 23.17 -9.76
CA GLU A 100 5.25 23.67 -9.40
C GLU A 100 5.77 23.18 -8.05
N LYS A 101 4.91 22.58 -7.23
CA LYS A 101 5.26 22.00 -5.91
C LYS A 101 5.40 20.50 -5.93
N ILE A 102 4.93 19.83 -6.97
CA ILE A 102 4.95 18.38 -7.09
C ILE A 102 6.37 17.89 -7.40
N VAL A 103 6.80 16.88 -6.67
CA VAL A 103 8.00 16.10 -6.97
C VAL A 103 7.62 14.61 -6.94
N LYS A 104 7.83 13.90 -8.03
CA LYS A 104 7.58 12.45 -8.08
C LYS A 104 8.75 11.72 -7.42
N THR A 105 8.56 11.28 -6.20
CA THR A 105 9.58 10.60 -5.39
C THR A 105 9.28 9.11 -5.19
N GLY A 106 8.03 8.70 -5.33
CA GLY A 106 7.58 7.38 -4.93
C GLY A 106 7.18 7.30 -3.46
N ASN A 107 6.90 6.09 -3.01
CA ASN A 107 6.65 5.78 -1.61
C ASN A 107 7.88 5.10 -0.98
N PRO A 108 8.26 5.46 0.25
CA PRO A 108 9.26 4.72 0.99
C PRO A 108 8.90 3.23 1.09
N VAL A 109 9.84 2.39 0.71
CA VAL A 109 9.75 0.93 0.81
C VAL A 109 10.89 0.44 1.68
N ARG A 110 10.69 -0.70 2.32
CA ARG A 110 11.71 -1.30 3.18
C ARG A 110 12.99 -1.60 2.40
N SER A 111 14.12 -1.27 2.99
CA SER A 111 15.45 -1.43 2.38
C SER A 111 15.80 -2.90 2.08
N ASP A 112 15.29 -3.86 2.87
CA ASP A 112 15.47 -5.29 2.65
C ASP A 112 14.85 -5.78 1.33
N LEU A 113 13.78 -5.14 0.85
CA LEU A 113 13.17 -5.43 -0.46
C LEU A 113 13.91 -4.75 -1.61
N VAL A 114 14.40 -3.53 -1.41
CA VAL A 114 15.19 -2.82 -2.43
C VAL A 114 16.51 -3.54 -2.71
N ALA A 115 17.16 -4.04 -1.66
CA ALA A 115 18.43 -4.77 -1.74
C ALA A 115 18.28 -6.30 -1.86
N MET A 116 17.08 -6.79 -2.17
CA MET A 116 16.76 -8.21 -2.16
C MET A 116 17.68 -9.02 -3.08
N LYS A 117 18.42 -9.98 -2.48
CA LYS A 117 19.33 -10.91 -3.18
C LYS A 117 19.02 -12.37 -2.85
N VAL A 118 17.82 -12.66 -2.38
CA VAL A 118 17.42 -14.00 -1.96
C VAL A 118 17.27 -14.90 -3.18
N ASP A 119 17.94 -16.05 -3.17
CA ASP A 119 17.75 -17.08 -4.19
C ASP A 119 16.36 -17.71 -4.07
N ARG A 120 15.73 -17.98 -5.23
CA ARG A 120 14.38 -18.53 -5.27
C ARG A 120 14.29 -19.93 -4.62
N LYS A 121 15.29 -20.77 -4.81
CA LYS A 121 15.29 -22.14 -4.24
C LYS A 121 15.45 -22.10 -2.73
N GLU A 122 16.31 -21.22 -2.22
CA GLU A 122 16.46 -20.96 -0.80
C GLU A 122 15.16 -20.47 -0.18
N ALA A 123 14.49 -19.52 -0.83
CA ALA A 123 13.20 -19.00 -0.39
C ALA A 123 12.11 -20.09 -0.34
N ILE A 124 12.02 -20.93 -1.36
CA ILE A 124 11.05 -22.03 -1.42
C ILE A 124 11.32 -23.07 -0.30
N SER A 125 12.61 -23.42 -0.12
CA SER A 125 13.01 -24.35 0.94
C SER A 125 12.71 -23.81 2.35
N PHE A 126 12.86 -22.49 2.56
CA PHE A 126 12.49 -21.82 3.82
C PHE A 126 11.02 -22.04 4.19
N PHE A 127 10.12 -22.07 3.20
CA PHE A 127 8.71 -22.36 3.42
C PHE A 127 8.38 -23.85 3.43
N GLY A 128 9.37 -24.74 3.21
CA GLY A 128 9.13 -26.18 3.13
C GLY A 128 8.22 -26.55 1.96
N LEU A 129 8.37 -25.89 0.83
CA LEU A 129 7.63 -26.11 -0.41
C LEU A 129 8.51 -26.76 -1.49
N SER A 130 7.88 -27.27 -2.57
CA SER A 130 8.58 -27.89 -3.68
C SER A 130 9.00 -26.85 -4.70
N VAL A 131 10.25 -26.92 -5.17
CA VAL A 131 10.80 -26.04 -6.23
C VAL A 131 10.21 -26.30 -7.61
N GLU A 132 9.65 -27.51 -7.81
CA GLU A 132 9.09 -27.95 -9.09
C GLU A 132 7.66 -27.44 -9.33
N LYS A 133 7.02 -26.90 -8.31
CA LYS A 133 5.62 -26.47 -8.39
C LYS A 133 5.49 -24.95 -8.31
N PRO A 134 4.53 -24.37 -9.04
CA PRO A 134 4.27 -22.95 -8.96
C PRO A 134 3.74 -22.55 -7.58
N ILE A 135 4.08 -21.32 -7.16
CA ILE A 135 3.72 -20.78 -5.85
C ILE A 135 2.92 -19.51 -6.02
N VAL A 136 1.73 -19.50 -5.45
CA VAL A 136 0.90 -18.29 -5.28
C VAL A 136 1.07 -17.76 -3.87
N VAL A 137 1.43 -16.49 -3.77
CA VAL A 137 1.50 -15.76 -2.50
C VAL A 137 0.23 -14.93 -2.33
N VAL A 138 -0.43 -15.06 -1.19
CA VAL A 138 -1.66 -14.34 -0.86
C VAL A 138 -1.43 -13.41 0.32
N LEU A 139 -1.66 -12.11 0.12
CA LEU A 139 -1.42 -11.05 1.10
C LEU A 139 -2.70 -10.30 1.46
N GLY A 140 -3.28 -10.64 2.61
CA GLY A 140 -4.46 -9.95 3.16
C GLY A 140 -4.14 -8.66 3.92
N GLY A 141 -2.84 -8.32 4.08
CA GLY A 141 -2.36 -7.26 4.97
C GLY A 141 -2.24 -7.74 6.43
N SER A 142 -1.71 -6.89 7.32
CA SER A 142 -1.36 -7.25 8.71
C SER A 142 -2.55 -7.70 9.58
N LEU A 143 -3.74 -7.14 9.34
CA LEU A 143 -4.97 -7.53 10.04
C LEU A 143 -5.72 -8.65 9.33
N GLY A 144 -5.37 -8.92 8.08
CA GLY A 144 -6.07 -9.84 7.19
C GLY A 144 -7.22 -9.17 6.43
N ALA A 145 -7.70 -9.87 5.41
CA ALA A 145 -8.80 -9.45 4.55
C ALA A 145 -9.83 -10.56 4.43
N ARG A 146 -10.97 -10.42 5.12
CA ARG A 146 -12.01 -11.46 5.17
C ARG A 146 -12.37 -12.00 3.79
N ARG A 147 -12.65 -11.13 2.83
CA ARG A 147 -13.06 -11.54 1.48
C ARG A 147 -11.97 -12.30 0.72
N ILE A 148 -10.70 -11.88 0.86
CA ILE A 148 -9.57 -12.63 0.29
C ILE A 148 -9.47 -13.99 0.97
N ASN A 149 -9.58 -14.06 2.30
CA ASN A 149 -9.49 -15.34 3.02
C ASN A 149 -10.60 -16.30 2.59
N GLN A 150 -11.85 -15.83 2.49
CA GLN A 150 -12.98 -16.62 2.02
C GLN A 150 -12.78 -17.10 0.56
N LEU A 151 -12.25 -16.25 -0.29
CA LEU A 151 -11.90 -16.63 -1.66
C LEU A 151 -10.87 -17.76 -1.65
N ILE A 152 -9.74 -17.58 -0.96
CA ILE A 152 -8.68 -18.58 -0.96
C ILE A 152 -9.16 -19.92 -0.37
N GLU A 153 -9.94 -19.89 0.73
CA GLU A 153 -10.57 -21.08 1.29
C GLU A 153 -11.37 -21.85 0.24
N LYS A 154 -12.18 -21.16 -0.55
CA LYS A 154 -12.99 -21.75 -1.63
C LYS A 154 -12.12 -22.31 -2.76
N GLU A 155 -11.07 -21.60 -3.12
CA GLU A 155 -10.25 -21.90 -4.30
C GLU A 155 -9.09 -22.89 -4.02
N LEU A 156 -8.89 -23.38 -2.80
CA LEU A 156 -7.80 -24.32 -2.49
C LEU A 156 -7.88 -25.60 -3.33
N ALA A 157 -9.07 -26.16 -3.54
CA ALA A 157 -9.26 -27.33 -4.39
C ALA A 157 -8.92 -27.04 -5.84
N TYR A 158 -9.32 -25.87 -6.35
CA TYR A 158 -8.98 -25.43 -7.69
C TYR A 158 -7.46 -25.23 -7.87
N PHE A 159 -6.77 -24.59 -6.93
CA PHE A 159 -5.32 -24.48 -6.94
C PHE A 159 -4.62 -25.84 -6.92
N GLU A 160 -5.22 -26.82 -6.24
CA GLU A 160 -4.72 -28.21 -6.23
C GLU A 160 -4.75 -28.83 -7.63
N THR A 161 -5.85 -28.68 -8.37
CA THR A 161 -5.96 -29.21 -9.74
C THR A 161 -4.92 -28.61 -10.68
N LEU A 162 -4.48 -27.36 -10.42
CA LEU A 162 -3.43 -26.68 -11.17
C LEU A 162 -2.01 -26.98 -10.65
N GLY A 163 -1.87 -27.83 -9.63
CA GLY A 163 -0.59 -28.16 -9.00
C GLY A 163 0.06 -27.00 -8.23
N ILE A 164 -0.71 -25.97 -7.88
CA ILE A 164 -0.23 -24.77 -7.21
C ILE A 164 -0.02 -25.01 -5.71
N GLN A 165 1.07 -24.43 -5.20
CA GLN A 165 1.34 -24.29 -3.77
C GLN A 165 1.00 -22.87 -3.31
N VAL A 166 0.61 -22.69 -2.05
CA VAL A 166 0.14 -21.41 -1.53
C VAL A 166 0.92 -20.99 -0.30
N ILE A 167 1.42 -19.76 -0.30
CA ILE A 167 1.88 -19.06 0.92
C ILE A 167 0.81 -18.01 1.23
N TRP A 168 0.09 -18.21 2.34
CA TRP A 168 -1.11 -17.44 2.66
C TRP A 168 -0.98 -16.67 3.97
N GLN A 169 -0.83 -15.35 3.88
CA GLN A 169 -0.98 -14.47 5.04
C GLN A 169 -2.45 -14.11 5.24
N CYS A 170 -3.14 -14.87 6.08
CA CYS A 170 -4.55 -14.66 6.40
C CYS A 170 -4.78 -13.49 7.36
N GLY A 171 -3.73 -13.05 8.09
CA GLY A 171 -3.78 -11.96 9.05
C GLY A 171 -4.12 -12.39 10.47
N LYS A 172 -3.67 -11.60 11.45
CA LYS A 172 -3.79 -11.93 12.87
C LYS A 172 -5.22 -12.19 13.34
N LEU A 173 -6.20 -11.47 12.76
CA LEU A 173 -7.61 -11.61 13.17
C LEU A 173 -8.24 -12.93 12.74
N TYR A 174 -7.69 -13.59 11.73
CA TYR A 174 -8.30 -14.76 11.09
C TYR A 174 -7.45 -16.02 11.20
N TYR A 175 -6.26 -15.94 11.75
CA TYR A 175 -5.30 -17.05 11.76
C TYR A 175 -5.88 -18.33 12.40
N GLN A 176 -6.62 -18.19 13.51
CA GLN A 176 -7.21 -19.35 14.20
C GLN A 176 -8.22 -20.08 13.33
N ASP A 177 -8.94 -19.36 12.45
CA ASP A 177 -9.96 -19.95 11.58
C ASP A 177 -9.34 -20.68 10.38
N TYR A 178 -8.19 -20.15 9.88
CA TYR A 178 -7.57 -20.61 8.62
C TYR A 178 -6.35 -21.51 8.79
N LYS A 179 -5.71 -21.57 9.95
CA LYS A 179 -4.56 -22.46 10.21
C LYS A 179 -4.86 -23.95 9.97
N LYS A 180 -6.11 -24.36 10.03
CA LYS A 180 -6.58 -25.73 9.74
C LYS A 180 -6.31 -26.18 8.29
N TYR A 181 -6.06 -25.23 7.36
CA TYR A 181 -5.74 -25.52 5.96
C TYR A 181 -4.24 -25.74 5.72
N GLU A 182 -3.41 -25.61 6.77
CA GLU A 182 -1.98 -25.85 6.63
C GLU A 182 -1.70 -27.30 6.20
N SER A 183 -0.83 -27.46 5.22
CA SER A 183 -0.48 -28.75 4.63
C SER A 183 0.93 -28.71 4.02
N THR A 184 1.33 -29.78 3.36
CA THR A 184 2.58 -29.81 2.57
C THR A 184 2.59 -28.78 1.43
N ARG A 185 1.41 -28.36 0.94
CA ARG A 185 1.25 -27.42 -0.20
C ARG A 185 0.71 -26.05 0.17
N VAL A 186 0.11 -25.89 1.33
CA VAL A 186 -0.47 -24.65 1.81
C VAL A 186 0.22 -24.27 3.10
N LYS A 187 0.84 -23.09 3.14
CA LYS A 187 1.48 -22.52 4.31
C LYS A 187 0.70 -21.31 4.78
N VAL A 188 0.13 -21.37 5.99
CA VAL A 188 -0.77 -20.35 6.54
C VAL A 188 -0.05 -19.54 7.63
N TYR A 189 -0.08 -18.23 7.50
CA TYR A 189 0.58 -17.30 8.43
C TYR A 189 -0.38 -16.24 8.94
N ASP A 190 -0.26 -15.88 10.19
CA ASP A 190 -0.88 -14.67 10.76
C ASP A 190 -0.15 -13.42 10.23
N PHE A 191 1.17 -13.49 10.13
CA PHE A 191 2.02 -12.42 9.62
C PHE A 191 3.33 -12.98 9.01
N LEU A 192 3.71 -12.48 7.85
CA LEU A 192 4.95 -12.82 7.16
C LEU A 192 6.03 -11.79 7.48
N ASN A 193 7.05 -12.19 8.25
CA ASN A 193 8.16 -11.32 8.62
C ASN A 193 9.24 -11.23 7.52
N ARG A 194 9.48 -12.35 6.82
CA ARG A 194 10.48 -12.47 5.75
C ARG A 194 9.84 -12.24 4.38
N MET A 195 9.48 -10.96 4.13
CA MET A 195 8.87 -10.59 2.85
C MET A 195 9.83 -10.75 1.68
N ASP A 196 11.14 -10.61 1.91
CA ASP A 196 12.19 -10.91 0.95
C ASP A 196 12.11 -12.37 0.45
N PHE A 197 12.01 -13.34 1.36
CA PHE A 197 11.79 -14.75 1.02
C PHE A 197 10.41 -14.98 0.40
N THR A 198 9.40 -14.32 0.94
CA THR A 198 8.02 -14.46 0.44
C THR A 198 7.92 -14.07 -1.04
N TYR A 199 8.46 -12.91 -1.39
CA TYR A 199 8.44 -12.46 -2.77
C TYR A 199 9.41 -13.22 -3.67
N ALA A 200 10.57 -13.66 -3.17
CA ALA A 200 11.49 -14.49 -3.96
C ALA A 200 10.84 -15.83 -4.35
N ALA A 201 10.08 -16.47 -3.45
CA ALA A 201 9.38 -17.71 -3.71
C ALA A 201 8.20 -17.57 -4.68
N ALA A 202 7.56 -16.40 -4.76
CA ALA A 202 6.32 -16.18 -5.50
C ALA A 202 6.50 -16.30 -7.03
N ASP A 203 5.54 -16.95 -7.69
CA ASP A 203 5.32 -16.85 -9.14
C ASP A 203 4.22 -15.86 -9.47
N ILE A 204 3.14 -15.83 -8.67
CA ILE A 204 2.04 -14.87 -8.76
C ILE A 204 1.72 -14.38 -7.34
N VAL A 205 1.35 -13.12 -7.22
CA VAL A 205 0.90 -12.53 -5.96
C VAL A 205 -0.56 -12.10 -6.06
N ILE A 206 -1.38 -12.49 -5.09
CA ILE A 206 -2.73 -11.98 -4.89
C ILE A 206 -2.69 -11.06 -3.68
N SER A 207 -3.08 -9.79 -3.83
CA SER A 207 -2.90 -8.79 -2.76
C SER A 207 -3.99 -7.73 -2.72
N ARG A 208 -4.12 -7.08 -1.57
CA ARG A 208 -4.77 -5.76 -1.48
C ARG A 208 -3.92 -4.69 -2.19
N ALA A 209 -4.57 -3.64 -2.69
CA ALA A 209 -3.90 -2.53 -3.38
C ALA A 209 -3.63 -1.34 -2.45
N GLY A 210 -3.15 -1.60 -1.23
CA GLY A 210 -2.63 -0.55 -0.35
C GLY A 210 -1.37 0.09 -0.94
N ALA A 211 -1.16 1.37 -0.68
CA ALA A 211 -0.05 2.14 -1.26
C ALA A 211 1.33 1.49 -1.04
N GLY A 212 1.60 1.00 0.18
CA GLY A 212 2.85 0.29 0.48
C GLY A 212 2.99 -1.00 -0.31
N SER A 213 1.95 -1.86 -0.32
CA SER A 213 1.97 -3.13 -1.06
C SER A 213 2.16 -2.92 -2.57
N VAL A 214 1.52 -1.89 -3.15
CA VAL A 214 1.69 -1.56 -4.56
C VAL A 214 3.13 -1.16 -4.86
N SER A 215 3.72 -0.28 -4.03
CA SER A 215 5.10 0.17 -4.22
C SER A 215 6.12 -0.96 -4.03
N GLU A 216 5.92 -1.83 -3.03
CA GLU A 216 6.75 -3.03 -2.83
C GLU A 216 6.68 -3.97 -4.03
N LEU A 217 5.47 -4.27 -4.53
CA LEU A 217 5.27 -5.18 -5.66
C LEU A 217 5.83 -4.64 -6.98
N CYS A 218 5.83 -3.32 -7.17
CA CYS A 218 6.54 -2.71 -8.29
C CYS A 218 8.05 -2.96 -8.22
N ILE A 219 8.67 -2.81 -7.04
CA ILE A 219 10.12 -3.06 -6.85
C ILE A 219 10.44 -4.54 -7.09
N VAL A 220 9.64 -5.43 -6.51
CA VAL A 220 9.82 -6.89 -6.65
C VAL A 220 9.60 -7.36 -8.08
N GLY A 221 8.69 -6.72 -8.82
CA GLY A 221 8.41 -7.03 -10.23
C GLY A 221 7.86 -8.44 -10.43
N LYS A 222 6.86 -8.83 -9.65
CA LYS A 222 6.14 -10.10 -9.80
C LYS A 222 4.77 -9.88 -10.45
N PRO A 223 4.28 -10.86 -11.23
CA PRO A 223 2.89 -10.85 -11.69
C PRO A 223 1.94 -10.71 -10.51
N VAL A 224 1.01 -9.78 -10.58
CA VAL A 224 0.12 -9.47 -9.46
C VAL A 224 -1.34 -9.35 -9.90
N MET A 225 -2.23 -9.93 -9.07
CA MET A 225 -3.67 -9.72 -9.11
C MET A 225 -4.08 -8.94 -7.85
N TYR A 226 -4.60 -7.74 -8.03
CA TYR A 226 -5.11 -6.93 -6.93
C TYR A 226 -6.60 -7.17 -6.71
N ILE A 227 -6.96 -7.33 -5.44
CA ILE A 227 -8.33 -7.36 -4.93
C ILE A 227 -8.49 -6.15 -3.99
N PRO A 228 -8.87 -4.98 -4.51
CA PRO A 228 -9.01 -3.77 -3.69
C PRO A 228 -10.08 -3.91 -2.61
N SER A 229 -9.85 -3.31 -1.44
CA SER A 229 -10.90 -3.19 -0.43
C SER A 229 -11.85 -2.06 -0.78
N PRO A 230 -13.17 -2.29 -0.85
CA PRO A 230 -14.16 -1.24 -1.08
C PRO A 230 -14.37 -0.35 0.16
N ASN A 231 -13.91 -0.79 1.33
CA ASN A 231 -14.17 -0.15 2.62
C ASN A 231 -13.09 0.85 3.04
N VAL A 232 -12.36 1.43 2.09
CA VAL A 232 -11.31 2.42 2.34
C VAL A 232 -11.75 3.83 1.96
N ALA A 233 -11.05 4.83 2.51
CA ALA A 233 -11.36 6.23 2.21
C ALA A 233 -11.15 6.52 0.71
N GLU A 234 -12.09 7.28 0.09
CA GLU A 234 -11.98 7.74 -1.30
C GLU A 234 -11.76 6.61 -2.33
N ASP A 235 -12.04 5.35 -1.96
CA ASP A 235 -11.80 4.16 -2.79
C ASP A 235 -10.37 4.12 -3.35
N HIS A 236 -9.39 4.54 -2.52
CA HIS A 236 -8.01 4.70 -2.98
C HIS A 236 -7.38 3.39 -3.43
N GLN A 237 -7.78 2.23 -2.87
CA GLN A 237 -7.20 0.95 -3.31
C GLN A 237 -7.59 0.60 -4.74
N THR A 238 -8.85 0.79 -5.13
CA THR A 238 -9.28 0.59 -6.52
C THR A 238 -8.53 1.52 -7.46
N LYS A 239 -8.37 2.79 -7.07
CA LYS A 239 -7.64 3.78 -7.88
C LYS A 239 -6.15 3.45 -8.00
N ASN A 240 -5.50 3.00 -6.91
CA ASN A 240 -4.11 2.54 -6.95
C ASN A 240 -3.94 1.35 -7.90
N ALA A 241 -4.79 0.31 -7.76
CA ALA A 241 -4.73 -0.85 -8.64
C ALA A 241 -4.99 -0.48 -10.09
N LYS A 242 -5.99 0.38 -10.36
CA LYS A 242 -6.31 0.84 -11.71
C LYS A 242 -5.15 1.59 -12.35
N ALA A 243 -4.44 2.44 -11.61
CA ALA A 243 -3.26 3.14 -12.13
C ALA A 243 -2.17 2.17 -12.65
N LEU A 244 -2.06 0.96 -12.07
CA LEU A 244 -1.16 -0.08 -12.56
C LEU A 244 -1.76 -0.87 -13.73
N VAL A 245 -3.06 -1.16 -13.70
CA VAL A 245 -3.75 -1.84 -14.80
C VAL A 245 -3.68 -1.01 -16.08
N ASP A 246 -3.88 0.30 -15.99
CA ASP A 246 -3.79 1.23 -17.12
C ASP A 246 -2.36 1.25 -17.74
N GLN A 247 -1.33 0.81 -16.98
CA GLN A 247 0.05 0.61 -17.44
C GLN A 247 0.39 -0.86 -17.74
N GLN A 248 -0.59 -1.74 -17.82
CA GLN A 248 -0.41 -3.19 -17.99
C GLN A 248 0.55 -3.81 -16.95
N ALA A 249 0.56 -3.28 -15.73
CA ALA A 249 1.42 -3.72 -14.62
C ALA A 249 0.68 -4.55 -13.56
N ALA A 250 -0.59 -4.85 -13.75
CA ALA A 250 -1.39 -5.67 -12.83
C ALA A 250 -2.67 -6.21 -13.49
N VAL A 251 -3.25 -7.22 -12.85
CA VAL A 251 -4.66 -7.61 -13.02
C VAL A 251 -5.44 -7.07 -11.83
N LEU A 252 -6.67 -6.63 -12.04
CA LEU A 252 -7.58 -6.16 -10.98
C LEU A 252 -8.89 -6.92 -11.06
N ILE A 253 -9.38 -7.37 -9.89
CA ILE A 253 -10.73 -7.91 -9.72
C ILE A 253 -11.37 -7.28 -8.49
N LYS A 254 -12.62 -6.84 -8.60
CA LYS A 254 -13.35 -6.27 -7.47
C LYS A 254 -13.88 -7.37 -6.55
N GLU A 255 -14.09 -7.05 -5.27
CA GLU A 255 -14.70 -8.01 -4.34
C GLU A 255 -16.10 -8.48 -4.77
N SER A 256 -16.86 -7.65 -5.49
CA SER A 256 -18.18 -8.01 -6.03
C SER A 256 -18.14 -9.09 -7.09
N ASP A 257 -17.03 -9.17 -7.83
CA ASP A 257 -16.90 -9.95 -9.06
C ASP A 257 -16.12 -11.26 -8.82
N LEU A 258 -15.65 -11.49 -7.56
CA LEU A 258 -14.82 -12.64 -7.19
C LEU A 258 -15.47 -14.00 -7.50
N GLU A 259 -16.77 -14.13 -7.25
CA GLU A 259 -17.48 -15.40 -7.44
C GLU A 259 -17.68 -15.78 -8.92
N SER A 260 -17.70 -14.79 -9.80
CA SER A 260 -17.99 -15.01 -11.24
C SER A 260 -16.75 -14.95 -12.12
N GLU A 261 -15.72 -14.19 -11.73
CA GLU A 261 -14.60 -13.87 -12.62
C GLU A 261 -13.25 -14.39 -12.14
N PHE A 262 -13.11 -14.79 -10.86
CA PHE A 262 -11.79 -15.10 -10.28
C PHE A 262 -11.09 -16.22 -11.05
N GLU A 263 -11.72 -17.38 -11.21
CA GLU A 263 -11.09 -18.54 -11.87
C GLU A 263 -10.68 -18.20 -13.31
N THR A 264 -11.53 -17.48 -14.05
CA THR A 264 -11.23 -17.07 -15.43
C THR A 264 -10.02 -16.14 -15.50
N LEU A 265 -10.02 -15.07 -14.70
CA LEU A 265 -8.93 -14.09 -14.71
C LEU A 265 -7.64 -14.67 -14.13
N PHE A 266 -7.74 -15.53 -13.12
CA PHE A 266 -6.59 -16.19 -12.53
C PHE A 266 -5.98 -17.22 -13.49
N THR A 267 -6.79 -18.05 -14.15
CA THR A 267 -6.33 -19.01 -15.16
C THR A 267 -5.61 -18.32 -16.29
N ASP A 268 -6.19 -17.26 -16.82
CA ASP A 268 -5.59 -16.45 -17.87
C ASP A 268 -4.23 -15.88 -17.43
N LEU A 269 -4.13 -15.32 -16.23
CA LEU A 269 -2.85 -14.85 -15.68
C LEU A 269 -1.88 -15.99 -15.42
N PHE A 270 -2.34 -17.14 -14.94
CA PHE A 270 -1.49 -18.28 -14.56
C PHE A 270 -0.90 -18.99 -15.78
N THR A 271 -1.68 -19.17 -16.85
CA THR A 271 -1.28 -19.92 -18.03
C THR A 271 -0.51 -19.07 -19.04
N ASP A 272 -0.82 -17.79 -19.16
CA ASP A 272 -0.15 -16.88 -20.11
C ASP A 272 1.18 -16.34 -19.54
N LYS A 273 2.29 -17.02 -19.86
CA LYS A 273 3.64 -16.62 -19.44
C LYS A 273 4.09 -15.30 -20.05
N ASN A 274 3.59 -14.93 -21.23
CA ASN A 274 3.89 -13.63 -21.83
C ASN A 274 3.21 -12.50 -21.06
N LYS A 275 1.95 -12.67 -20.69
CA LYS A 275 1.21 -11.74 -19.82
C LYS A 275 1.90 -11.56 -18.47
N GLN A 276 2.33 -12.67 -17.83
CA GLN A 276 3.12 -12.62 -16.60
C GLN A 276 4.37 -11.76 -16.75
N LYS A 277 5.12 -11.98 -17.85
CA LYS A 277 6.35 -11.24 -18.14
C LYS A 277 6.07 -9.75 -18.37
N ILE A 278 5.05 -9.41 -19.16
CA ILE A 278 4.65 -8.01 -19.42
C ILE A 278 4.32 -7.30 -18.10
N ILE A 279 3.50 -7.91 -17.26
CA ILE A 279 3.13 -7.34 -15.94
C ILE A 279 4.37 -7.13 -15.09
N ALA A 280 5.22 -8.13 -14.95
CA ALA A 280 6.44 -8.05 -14.15
C ALA A 280 7.40 -6.96 -14.64
N ASP A 281 7.61 -6.85 -15.95
CA ASP A 281 8.50 -5.85 -16.55
C ASP A 281 7.93 -4.43 -16.40
N ASN A 282 6.61 -4.26 -16.56
CA ASN A 282 5.98 -2.97 -16.37
C ASN A 282 5.95 -2.56 -14.88
N CYS A 283 5.73 -3.49 -13.94
CA CYS A 283 5.92 -3.24 -12.51
C CYS A 283 7.31 -2.66 -12.24
N ARG A 284 8.38 -3.28 -12.75
CA ARG A 284 9.76 -2.79 -12.55
C ARG A 284 9.99 -1.40 -13.12
N LYS A 285 9.38 -1.06 -14.28
CA LYS A 285 9.46 0.30 -14.85
C LYS A 285 8.80 1.35 -13.98
N LEU A 286 7.78 0.97 -13.21
CA LEU A 286 7.07 1.85 -12.28
C LEU A 286 7.73 1.90 -10.89
N ALA A 287 8.73 1.07 -10.63
CA ALA A 287 9.42 1.00 -9.36
C ALA A 287 10.20 2.28 -9.05
N MET A 288 10.14 2.73 -7.82
CA MET A 288 10.88 3.88 -7.30
C MET A 288 11.69 3.47 -6.05
N PRO A 289 12.78 2.72 -6.21
CA PRO A 289 13.53 2.15 -5.08
C PRO A 289 14.19 3.21 -4.18
N ASN A 290 14.55 4.38 -4.73
CA ASN A 290 15.22 5.46 -4.01
C ASN A 290 14.23 6.51 -3.45
N ALA A 291 12.97 6.11 -3.19
CA ALA A 291 11.95 7.05 -2.76
C ALA A 291 12.27 7.74 -1.43
N THR A 292 12.88 7.01 -0.50
CA THR A 292 13.27 7.56 0.81
C THR A 292 14.31 8.66 0.66
N GLU A 293 15.37 8.39 -0.08
CA GLU A 293 16.45 9.34 -0.38
C GLU A 293 15.91 10.56 -1.11
N ALA A 294 15.10 10.36 -2.16
CA ALA A 294 14.51 11.44 -2.92
C ALA A 294 13.61 12.35 -2.07
N ILE A 295 12.89 11.81 -1.08
CA ILE A 295 12.10 12.63 -0.15
C ILE A 295 13.02 13.40 0.80
N VAL A 296 14.07 12.76 1.32
CA VAL A 296 15.05 13.41 2.20
C VAL A 296 15.75 14.56 1.49
N ASP A 297 16.18 14.36 0.25
CA ASP A 297 16.80 15.40 -0.58
C ASP A 297 15.90 16.63 -0.73
N GLU A 298 14.59 16.45 -0.95
CA GLU A 298 13.65 17.58 -1.03
C GLU A 298 13.47 18.30 0.32
N ILE A 299 13.62 17.60 1.43
CA ILE A 299 13.60 18.19 2.77
C ILE A 299 14.88 18.99 3.02
N GLU A 300 16.04 18.42 2.71
CA GLU A 300 17.36 19.08 2.89
C GLU A 300 17.48 20.35 2.07
N LYS A 301 16.97 20.39 0.84
CA LYS A 301 16.90 21.62 0.01
C LYS A 301 16.12 22.77 0.67
N LEU A 302 15.28 22.49 1.67
CA LEU A 302 14.55 23.51 2.42
C LEU A 302 15.29 23.96 3.68
N LEU A 303 16.23 23.16 4.17
CA LEU A 303 17.00 23.42 5.39
C LEU A 303 18.33 24.12 5.11
N PHE A 304 18.99 23.72 4.03
CA PHE A 304 20.34 24.18 3.67
C PHE A 304 20.30 25.08 2.42
N LYS A 305 19.56 26.19 2.52
CA LYS A 305 19.53 27.24 1.51
C LYS A 305 20.65 28.24 1.70
#